data_3db7204b49110811f15ff98b26bd836a
#
_entry.id   3db7204b49110811f15ff98b26bd836a
#
_cell.length_a   1.000
_cell.length_b   1.000
_cell.length_c   1.000
_cell.angle_alpha   90.00
_cell.angle_beta   90.00
_cell.angle_gamma   90.00
#
_symmetry.space_group_name_H-M   'P 1'
#
loop_
_entity.id
_entity.type
_entity.pdbx_description
1 polymer ?
#
loop_
_entity_poly.entity_id
_entity_poly.type
_entity_poly.pdbx_seq_one_letter_code
_entity_poly.pdbx_strand_id
1 'polypeptide(L)'
;MLEIDNLFVSYGQSEVLHGVGFSAARNETVAIMGRNGMGKTTLFKALVGMLPATRGSMRVDGVDVSGDESWRRVAKGIGYVPQGRQIFSTLTVEENIRTGLEHAASQRVPDDIYALFPVLFDMRKRRGGNLSGGQQQQLAIARALATDPKVLLLDEPTEGIQPSVVKDIARALNEIRKVREIAIVVSEQVLSFALDVADRLFVIEGGRFVHESTRDAGDAGRIREYLSV
;
A
#
# COMPACT_ATOMS: atom_id res chain seq x y z
N MET A 1 4.35 9.75 11.17
CA MET A 1 5.03 9.15 10.02
C MET A 1 4.46 9.69 8.70
N LEU A 2 3.20 9.40 8.37
CA LEU A 2 2.47 9.99 7.25
C LEU A 2 1.37 10.90 7.78
N GLU A 3 1.23 12.10 7.21
CA GLU A 3 0.17 13.06 7.56
C GLU A 3 -0.43 13.59 6.25
N ILE A 4 -1.73 13.50 6.12
CA ILE A 4 -2.52 14.00 4.99
C ILE A 4 -3.54 14.99 5.55
N ASP A 5 -3.52 16.20 5.05
CA ASP A 5 -4.43 17.25 5.49
C ASP A 5 -5.22 17.82 4.31
N ASN A 6 -6.54 17.64 4.39
CA ASN A 6 -7.54 18.27 3.51
C ASN A 6 -7.22 18.14 2.02
N LEU A 7 -6.89 16.91 1.55
CA LEU A 7 -6.42 16.62 0.19
C LEU A 7 -7.57 16.62 -0.81
N PHE A 8 -7.46 17.43 -1.85
CA PHE A 8 -8.37 17.47 -3.00
C PHE A 8 -7.63 17.04 -4.26
N VAL A 9 -8.26 16.23 -5.09
CA VAL A 9 -7.66 15.72 -6.34
C VAL A 9 -8.70 15.74 -7.45
N SER A 10 -8.30 16.19 -8.64
CA SER A 10 -9.17 16.29 -9.82
C SER A 10 -8.54 15.64 -11.05
N TYR A 11 -9.37 15.09 -11.92
CA TYR A 11 -9.04 14.75 -13.30
C TYR A 11 -9.63 15.84 -14.23
N GLY A 12 -8.80 16.77 -14.67
CA GLY A 12 -9.27 17.96 -15.39
C GLY A 12 -10.23 18.78 -14.51
N GLN A 13 -11.48 18.93 -14.94
CA GLN A 13 -12.51 19.67 -14.20
C GLN A 13 -13.30 18.80 -13.21
N SER A 14 -13.14 17.48 -13.22
CA SER A 14 -13.86 16.56 -12.35
C SER A 14 -13.08 16.35 -11.06
N GLU A 15 -13.55 16.93 -9.96
CA GLU A 15 -13.01 16.68 -8.62
C GLU A 15 -13.46 15.29 -8.15
N VAL A 16 -12.50 14.46 -7.70
CA VAL A 16 -12.71 13.07 -7.26
C VAL A 16 -12.47 12.90 -5.78
N LEU A 17 -11.50 13.62 -5.20
CA LEU A 17 -11.29 13.64 -3.76
C LEU A 17 -11.64 15.01 -3.19
N HIS A 18 -12.37 15.00 -2.09
CA HIS A 18 -13.02 16.18 -1.54
C HIS A 18 -12.60 16.43 -0.08
N GLY A 19 -11.33 16.77 0.14
CA GLY A 19 -10.84 17.10 1.48
C GLY A 19 -10.56 15.88 2.34
N VAL A 20 -9.91 14.86 1.76
CA VAL A 20 -9.48 13.66 2.48
C VAL A 20 -8.33 13.99 3.42
N GLY A 21 -8.44 13.58 4.70
CA GLY A 21 -7.40 13.78 5.69
C GLY A 21 -7.28 12.60 6.64
N PHE A 22 -6.06 12.13 6.91
CA PHE A 22 -5.75 11.10 7.89
C PHE A 22 -4.26 11.11 8.21
N SER A 23 -3.89 10.39 9.24
CA SER A 23 -2.49 10.15 9.58
C SER A 23 -2.23 8.65 9.75
N ALA A 24 -0.97 8.23 9.55
CA ALA A 24 -0.50 6.91 9.93
C ALA A 24 0.81 7.06 10.72
N ALA A 25 0.83 6.52 11.94
CA ALA A 25 1.99 6.54 12.82
C ALA A 25 3.02 5.46 12.43
N ARG A 26 4.19 5.48 13.07
CA ARG A 26 5.14 4.36 12.99
C ARG A 26 4.49 3.10 13.54
N ASN A 27 4.77 1.97 12.89
CA ASN A 27 4.22 0.67 13.28
C ASN A 27 2.68 0.63 13.30
N GLU A 28 2.01 1.49 12.53
CA GLU A 28 0.56 1.53 12.37
C GLU A 28 0.18 1.10 10.96
N THR A 29 -0.89 0.32 10.84
CA THR A 29 -1.55 0.02 9.57
C THR A 29 -2.91 0.71 9.53
N VAL A 30 -3.12 1.53 8.50
CA VAL A 30 -4.39 2.19 8.20
C VAL A 30 -5.01 1.55 6.95
N ALA A 31 -6.27 1.09 7.05
CA ALA A 31 -7.02 0.60 5.90
C ALA A 31 -8.01 1.63 5.39
N ILE A 32 -8.01 1.84 4.08
CA ILE A 32 -8.99 2.68 3.36
C ILE A 32 -9.97 1.74 2.66
N MET A 33 -11.15 1.59 3.25
CA MET A 33 -12.20 0.70 2.77
C MET A 33 -13.16 1.46 1.84
N GLY A 34 -13.68 0.78 0.84
CA GLY A 34 -14.69 1.36 -0.05
C GLY A 34 -14.89 0.53 -1.30
N ARG A 35 -16.04 0.70 -1.95
CA ARG A 35 -16.37 0.03 -3.21
C ARG A 35 -15.52 0.56 -4.37
N ASN A 36 -15.62 -0.11 -5.52
CA ASN A 36 -14.98 0.36 -6.76
C ASN A 36 -15.53 1.73 -7.16
N GLY A 37 -14.65 2.61 -7.67
CA GLY A 37 -15.02 3.95 -8.10
C GLY A 37 -15.16 4.99 -6.98
N MET A 38 -14.99 4.63 -5.71
CA MET A 38 -15.16 5.56 -4.58
C MET A 38 -13.96 6.49 -4.35
N GLY A 39 -12.86 6.36 -5.13
CA GLY A 39 -11.70 7.24 -5.05
C GLY A 39 -10.45 6.62 -4.42
N LYS A 40 -10.46 5.34 -4.00
CA LYS A 40 -9.28 4.68 -3.38
C LYS A 40 -8.02 4.79 -4.24
N THR A 41 -8.04 4.28 -5.47
CA THR A 41 -6.87 4.32 -6.38
C THR A 41 -6.47 5.75 -6.73
N THR A 42 -7.42 6.70 -6.79
CA THR A 42 -7.12 8.12 -6.98
C THR A 42 -6.34 8.67 -5.79
N LEU A 43 -6.74 8.31 -4.56
CA LEU A 43 -6.01 8.66 -3.35
C LEU A 43 -4.58 8.10 -3.39
N PHE A 44 -4.41 6.82 -3.67
CA PHE A 44 -3.08 6.19 -3.73
C PHE A 44 -2.19 6.79 -4.81
N LYS A 45 -2.73 7.08 -6.01
CA LYS A 45 -2.00 7.81 -7.06
C LYS A 45 -1.59 9.21 -6.62
N ALA A 46 -2.43 9.91 -5.87
CA ALA A 46 -2.09 11.21 -5.31
C ALA A 46 -1.01 11.10 -4.23
N LEU A 47 -1.09 10.10 -3.33
CA LEU A 47 -0.10 9.86 -2.28
C LEU A 47 1.29 9.54 -2.85
N VAL A 48 1.36 8.78 -3.94
CA VAL A 48 2.65 8.46 -4.58
C VAL A 48 3.14 9.54 -5.55
N GLY A 49 2.34 10.59 -5.81
CA GLY A 49 2.70 11.71 -6.68
C GLY A 49 2.50 11.46 -8.18
N MET A 50 1.69 10.46 -8.56
CA MET A 50 1.27 10.23 -9.96
C MET A 50 0.16 11.18 -10.39
N LEU A 51 -0.61 11.70 -9.43
CA LEU A 51 -1.63 12.72 -9.62
C LEU A 51 -1.33 13.90 -8.69
N PRO A 52 -1.30 15.13 -9.20
CA PRO A 52 -1.12 16.29 -8.35
C PRO A 52 -2.39 16.54 -7.51
N ALA A 53 -2.19 16.88 -6.24
CA ALA A 53 -3.27 17.44 -5.44
C ALA A 53 -3.56 18.87 -5.87
N THR A 54 -4.84 19.23 -5.94
CA THR A 54 -5.26 20.62 -6.26
C THR A 54 -5.22 21.50 -5.04
N ARG A 55 -5.44 20.92 -3.86
CA ARG A 55 -5.39 21.56 -2.53
C ARG A 55 -5.04 20.55 -1.46
N GLY A 56 -4.62 21.03 -0.31
CA GLY A 56 -4.22 20.21 0.83
C GLY A 56 -2.72 19.99 0.92
N SER A 57 -2.29 19.23 1.92
CA SER A 57 -0.88 18.95 2.14
C SER A 57 -0.62 17.50 2.51
N MET A 58 0.61 17.05 2.24
CA MET A 58 1.10 15.73 2.60
C MET A 58 2.50 15.84 3.20
N ARG A 59 2.73 15.19 4.35
CA ARG A 59 4.04 15.13 5.00
C ARG A 59 4.46 13.69 5.29
N VAL A 60 5.76 13.43 5.14
CA VAL A 60 6.40 12.18 5.53
C VAL A 60 7.50 12.52 6.54
N ASP A 61 7.41 12.00 7.77
CA ASP A 61 8.30 12.34 8.89
C ASP A 61 8.43 13.85 9.10
N GLY A 62 7.32 14.58 9.00
CA GLY A 62 7.28 16.04 9.14
C GLY A 62 7.79 16.83 7.93
N VAL A 63 8.37 16.16 6.92
CA VAL A 63 8.85 16.79 5.69
C VAL A 63 7.70 16.93 4.70
N ASP A 64 7.45 18.13 4.22
CA ASP A 64 6.43 18.38 3.18
C ASP A 64 6.85 17.73 1.86
N VAL A 65 5.92 16.96 1.27
CA VAL A 65 6.09 16.26 -0.01
C VAL A 65 4.94 16.58 -0.98
N SER A 66 4.10 17.56 -0.66
CA SER A 66 2.88 17.89 -1.42
C SER A 66 3.16 18.19 -2.89
N GLY A 67 4.20 18.97 -3.18
CA GLY A 67 4.61 19.35 -4.53
C GLY A 67 5.63 18.42 -5.19
N ASP A 68 6.02 17.33 -4.52
CA ASP A 68 7.05 16.45 -5.05
C ASP A 68 6.49 15.49 -6.11
N GLU A 69 7.29 15.25 -7.14
CA GLU A 69 7.09 14.17 -8.11
C GLU A 69 7.32 12.79 -7.47
N SER A 70 6.79 11.73 -8.09
CA SER A 70 6.82 10.35 -7.55
C SER A 70 8.21 9.89 -7.15
N TRP A 71 9.23 10.12 -7.96
CA TRP A 71 10.60 9.69 -7.66
C TRP A 71 11.18 10.37 -6.41
N ARG A 72 10.83 11.66 -6.17
CA ARG A 72 11.26 12.37 -4.95
C ARG A 72 10.55 11.83 -3.71
N ARG A 73 9.26 11.47 -3.83
CA ARG A 73 8.50 10.85 -2.74
C ARG A 73 9.05 9.47 -2.40
N VAL A 74 9.43 8.68 -3.40
CA VAL A 74 10.12 7.40 -3.19
C VAL A 74 11.45 7.61 -2.46
N ALA A 75 12.28 8.57 -2.89
CA ALA A 75 13.53 8.92 -2.22
C ALA A 75 13.35 9.41 -0.77
N LYS A 76 12.16 9.97 -0.43
CA LYS A 76 11.80 10.37 0.94
C LYS A 76 11.15 9.25 1.78
N GLY A 77 11.03 8.05 1.21
CA GLY A 77 10.62 6.84 1.92
C GLY A 77 9.18 6.38 1.65
N ILE A 78 8.58 6.70 0.50
CA ILE A 78 7.30 6.13 0.09
C ILE A 78 7.54 4.92 -0.81
N GLY A 79 7.14 3.72 -0.34
CA GLY A 79 7.03 2.52 -1.15
C GLY A 79 5.60 2.36 -1.67
N TYR A 80 5.44 1.86 -2.91
CA TYR A 80 4.11 1.69 -3.50
C TYR A 80 3.97 0.36 -4.23
N VAL A 81 2.89 -0.34 -3.96
CA VAL A 81 2.44 -1.53 -4.68
C VAL A 81 1.10 -1.20 -5.35
N PRO A 82 1.08 -0.99 -6.67
CA PRO A 82 -0.15 -0.67 -7.39
C PRO A 82 -1.07 -1.87 -7.53
N GLN A 83 -2.35 -1.61 -7.78
CA GLN A 83 -3.32 -2.59 -8.24
C GLN A 83 -2.78 -3.33 -9.48
N GLY A 84 -2.99 -4.63 -9.55
CA GLY A 84 -2.51 -5.46 -10.66
C GLY A 84 -1.01 -5.82 -10.59
N ARG A 85 -0.35 -5.62 -9.43
CA ARG A 85 1.01 -6.09 -9.09
C ARG A 85 2.14 -5.42 -9.86
N GLN A 86 2.02 -5.22 -11.17
CA GLN A 86 2.96 -4.58 -12.10
C GLN A 86 4.42 -5.04 -11.92
N ILE A 87 4.62 -6.36 -11.85
CA ILE A 87 5.97 -6.96 -11.83
C ILE A 87 6.60 -6.98 -13.23
N PHE A 88 7.92 -7.07 -13.30
CA PHE A 88 8.63 -7.30 -14.57
C PHE A 88 8.59 -8.79 -14.91
N SER A 89 7.71 -9.19 -15.83
CA SER A 89 7.45 -10.59 -16.16
C SER A 89 8.66 -11.34 -16.75
N THR A 90 9.54 -10.62 -17.44
CA THR A 90 10.74 -11.15 -18.08
C THR A 90 11.94 -11.28 -17.16
N LEU A 91 11.99 -10.47 -16.09
CA LEU A 91 13.04 -10.52 -15.08
C LEU A 91 12.79 -11.68 -14.11
N THR A 92 13.85 -12.22 -13.53
CA THR A 92 13.77 -13.19 -12.42
C THR A 92 13.18 -12.54 -11.18
N VAL A 93 12.79 -13.33 -10.19
CA VAL A 93 12.34 -12.87 -8.88
C VAL A 93 13.41 -11.97 -8.22
N GLU A 94 14.66 -12.45 -8.20
CA GLU A 94 15.76 -11.68 -7.61
C GLU A 94 16.01 -10.36 -8.34
N GLU A 95 16.02 -10.35 -9.67
CA GLU A 95 16.17 -9.14 -10.48
C GLU A 95 15.00 -8.16 -10.25
N ASN A 96 13.76 -8.64 -10.15
CA ASN A 96 12.61 -7.79 -9.79
C ASN A 96 12.83 -7.09 -8.44
N ILE A 97 13.27 -7.81 -7.40
CA ILE A 97 13.52 -7.21 -6.09
C ILE A 97 14.67 -6.20 -6.16
N ARG A 98 15.74 -6.52 -6.91
CA ARG A 98 16.89 -5.64 -7.10
C ARG A 98 16.55 -4.30 -7.76
N THR A 99 15.49 -4.21 -8.57
CA THR A 99 15.06 -2.91 -9.10
C THR A 99 14.68 -1.92 -8.00
N GLY A 100 14.26 -2.38 -6.81
CA GLY A 100 14.03 -1.55 -5.64
C GLY A 100 15.30 -1.10 -4.91
N LEU A 101 16.45 -1.68 -5.23
CA LEU A 101 17.74 -1.39 -4.59
C LEU A 101 18.59 -0.35 -5.36
N GLU A 102 18.04 0.32 -6.37
CA GLU A 102 18.81 1.21 -7.26
C GLU A 102 19.65 2.24 -6.51
N HIS A 103 19.14 2.76 -5.40
CA HIS A 103 19.82 3.76 -4.56
C HIS A 103 20.41 3.18 -3.27
N ALA A 104 20.35 1.85 -3.08
CA ALA A 104 20.90 1.21 -1.89
C ALA A 104 22.43 1.07 -1.98
N ALA A 105 23.09 1.11 -0.82
CA ALA A 105 24.55 0.92 -0.73
C ALA A 105 24.98 -0.50 -1.17
N SER A 106 24.07 -1.47 -1.16
CA SER A 106 24.30 -2.85 -1.58
C SER A 106 23.20 -3.29 -2.55
N GLN A 107 23.59 -3.97 -3.62
CA GLN A 107 22.66 -4.61 -4.57
C GLN A 107 22.24 -6.02 -4.13
N ARG A 108 22.66 -6.46 -2.94
CA ARG A 108 22.19 -7.73 -2.36
C ARG A 108 20.80 -7.55 -1.78
N VAL A 109 19.87 -8.44 -2.14
CA VAL A 109 18.53 -8.47 -1.54
C VAL A 109 18.65 -8.69 -0.03
N PRO A 110 18.04 -7.83 0.81
CA PRO A 110 18.04 -8.00 2.26
C PRO A 110 17.48 -9.35 2.69
N ASP A 111 18.12 -10.00 3.66
CA ASP A 111 17.77 -11.36 4.09
C ASP A 111 16.35 -11.39 4.74
N ASP A 112 15.90 -10.30 5.36
CA ASP A 112 14.57 -10.17 5.96
C ASP A 112 13.45 -10.23 4.90
N ILE A 113 13.67 -9.76 3.67
CA ILE A 113 12.70 -9.89 2.56
C ILE A 113 12.45 -11.37 2.24
N TYR A 114 13.50 -12.18 2.19
CA TYR A 114 13.36 -13.61 1.96
C TYR A 114 12.81 -14.36 3.19
N ALA A 115 13.09 -13.87 4.40
CA ALA A 115 12.49 -14.41 5.62
C ALA A 115 10.97 -14.19 5.66
N LEU A 116 10.49 -13.02 5.20
CA LEU A 116 9.06 -12.70 5.07
C LEU A 116 8.36 -13.52 3.98
N PHE A 117 9.05 -13.79 2.89
CA PHE A 117 8.51 -14.49 1.71
C PHE A 117 9.44 -15.64 1.28
N PRO A 118 9.52 -16.76 2.04
CA PRO A 118 10.46 -17.86 1.75
C PRO A 118 10.30 -18.45 0.33
N VAL A 119 9.07 -18.48 -0.18
CA VAL A 119 8.78 -18.94 -1.54
C VAL A 119 9.53 -18.14 -2.61
N LEU A 120 9.79 -16.85 -2.37
CA LEU A 120 10.55 -16.03 -3.32
C LEU A 120 12.03 -16.39 -3.32
N PHE A 121 12.59 -16.82 -2.19
CA PHE A 121 13.95 -17.32 -2.14
C PHE A 121 14.10 -18.61 -2.95
N ASP A 122 13.19 -19.57 -2.77
CA ASP A 122 13.20 -20.83 -3.51
C ASP A 122 13.07 -20.61 -5.02
N MET A 123 12.31 -19.59 -5.41
CA MET A 123 12.03 -19.24 -6.80
C MET A 123 12.91 -18.09 -7.34
N ARG A 124 13.96 -17.66 -6.63
CA ARG A 124 14.72 -16.43 -6.94
C ARG A 124 15.28 -16.35 -8.36
N LYS A 125 15.56 -17.49 -8.98
CA LYS A 125 16.04 -17.60 -10.38
C LYS A 125 14.92 -17.75 -11.40
N ARG A 126 13.66 -17.88 -10.97
CA ARG A 126 12.50 -18.04 -11.83
C ARG A 126 12.04 -16.69 -12.37
N ARG A 127 11.57 -16.63 -13.61
CA ARG A 127 10.98 -15.40 -14.17
C ARG A 127 9.67 -15.04 -13.47
N GLY A 128 9.46 -13.76 -13.19
CA GLY A 128 8.27 -13.24 -12.51
C GLY A 128 6.96 -13.64 -13.21
N GLY A 129 6.94 -13.65 -14.56
CA GLY A 129 5.77 -14.06 -15.33
C GLY A 129 5.35 -15.52 -15.16
N ASN A 130 6.23 -16.39 -14.64
CA ASN A 130 5.96 -17.81 -14.40
C ASN A 130 5.49 -18.11 -12.96
N LEU A 131 5.27 -17.07 -12.16
CA LEU A 131 4.75 -17.17 -10.79
C LEU A 131 3.22 -17.21 -10.79
N SER A 132 2.63 -17.84 -9.77
CA SER A 132 1.19 -17.70 -9.51
C SER A 132 0.82 -16.25 -9.12
N GLY A 133 -0.46 -15.89 -9.26
CA GLY A 133 -0.91 -14.55 -8.90
C GLY A 133 -0.53 -14.13 -7.48
N GLY A 134 -0.65 -15.02 -6.50
CA GLY A 134 -0.25 -14.75 -5.12
C GLY A 134 1.25 -14.57 -4.95
N GLN A 135 2.07 -15.37 -5.64
CA GLN A 135 3.54 -15.21 -5.64
C GLN A 135 3.97 -13.91 -6.31
N GLN A 136 3.27 -13.50 -7.38
CA GLN A 136 3.52 -12.19 -8.01
C GLN A 136 3.18 -11.03 -7.07
N GLN A 137 2.13 -11.17 -6.26
CA GLN A 137 1.78 -10.16 -5.25
C GLN A 137 2.85 -10.07 -4.17
N GLN A 138 3.31 -11.22 -3.64
CA GLN A 138 4.42 -11.25 -2.70
C GLN A 138 5.69 -10.62 -3.30
N LEU A 139 5.98 -10.89 -4.58
CA LEU A 139 7.10 -10.28 -5.29
C LEU A 139 6.96 -8.76 -5.42
N ALA A 140 5.76 -8.25 -5.73
CA ALA A 140 5.51 -6.81 -5.81
C ALA A 140 5.72 -6.12 -4.45
N ILE A 141 5.27 -6.75 -3.36
CA ILE A 141 5.50 -6.25 -2.00
C ILE A 141 6.99 -6.31 -1.65
N ALA A 142 7.68 -7.42 -1.92
CA ALA A 142 9.11 -7.59 -1.69
C ALA A 142 9.94 -6.51 -2.41
N ARG A 143 9.60 -6.21 -3.67
CA ARG A 143 10.24 -5.15 -4.46
C ARG A 143 10.02 -3.77 -3.84
N ALA A 144 8.82 -3.45 -3.38
CA ALA A 144 8.54 -2.18 -2.71
C ALA A 144 9.27 -2.09 -1.36
N LEU A 145 9.37 -3.19 -0.59
CA LEU A 145 10.15 -3.23 0.65
C LEU A 145 11.67 -3.07 0.44
N ALA A 146 12.17 -3.45 -0.74
CA ALA A 146 13.59 -3.30 -1.08
C ALA A 146 14.02 -1.82 -1.18
N THR A 147 13.10 -0.89 -1.42
CA THR A 147 13.40 0.57 -1.39
C THR A 147 13.61 1.11 0.04
N ASP A 148 13.51 0.26 1.07
CA ASP A 148 13.56 0.62 2.48
C ASP A 148 12.58 1.75 2.86
N PRO A 149 11.27 1.55 2.60
CA PRO A 149 10.30 2.62 2.76
C PRO A 149 9.99 2.91 4.24
N LYS A 150 9.67 4.16 4.54
CA LYS A 150 9.07 4.59 5.82
C LYS A 150 7.56 4.35 5.82
N VAL A 151 6.94 4.54 4.66
CA VAL A 151 5.50 4.36 4.42
C VAL A 151 5.32 3.41 3.23
N LEU A 152 4.62 2.30 3.44
CA LEU A 152 4.27 1.35 2.40
C LEU A 152 2.80 1.52 2.02
N LEU A 153 2.55 1.88 0.76
CA LEU A 153 1.21 2.02 0.18
C LEU A 153 0.87 0.76 -0.63
N LEU A 154 -0.27 0.12 -0.35
CA LEU A 154 -0.74 -1.10 -1.01
C LEU A 154 -2.13 -0.87 -1.59
N ASP A 155 -2.26 -0.87 -2.91
CA ASP A 155 -3.55 -0.65 -3.59
C ASP A 155 -4.20 -1.99 -3.98
N GLU A 156 -5.26 -2.37 -3.27
CA GLU A 156 -6.02 -3.62 -3.40
C GLU A 156 -5.14 -4.89 -3.47
N PRO A 157 -4.30 -5.14 -2.45
CA PRO A 157 -3.30 -6.21 -2.49
C PRO A 157 -3.89 -7.63 -2.52
N THR A 158 -5.18 -7.80 -2.22
CA THR A 158 -5.81 -9.13 -2.19
C THR A 158 -6.57 -9.49 -3.47
N GLU A 159 -6.67 -8.55 -4.42
CA GLU A 159 -7.44 -8.77 -5.66
C GLU A 159 -6.95 -9.97 -6.46
N GLY A 160 -7.85 -10.92 -6.73
CA GLY A 160 -7.54 -12.13 -7.50
C GLY A 160 -6.53 -13.07 -6.85
N ILE A 161 -6.42 -13.04 -5.52
CA ILE A 161 -5.50 -13.87 -4.72
C ILE A 161 -6.28 -14.96 -3.97
N GLN A 162 -5.69 -16.15 -3.91
CA GLN A 162 -6.26 -17.26 -3.13
C GLN A 162 -6.26 -16.97 -1.62
N PRO A 163 -7.29 -17.37 -0.86
CA PRO A 163 -7.42 -17.06 0.57
C PRO A 163 -6.23 -17.48 1.44
N SER A 164 -5.56 -18.59 1.11
CA SER A 164 -4.35 -19.02 1.84
C SER A 164 -3.20 -18.03 1.71
N VAL A 165 -2.97 -17.50 0.49
CA VAL A 165 -1.92 -16.53 0.22
C VAL A 165 -2.26 -15.16 0.81
N VAL A 166 -3.55 -14.77 0.83
CA VAL A 166 -4.02 -13.54 1.51
C VAL A 166 -3.61 -13.55 2.99
N LYS A 167 -3.77 -14.69 3.68
CA LYS A 167 -3.33 -14.85 5.08
C LYS A 167 -1.81 -14.74 5.24
N ASP A 168 -1.04 -15.27 4.28
CA ASP A 168 0.42 -15.16 4.32
C ASP A 168 0.87 -13.71 4.13
N ILE A 169 0.23 -12.97 3.22
CA ILE A 169 0.45 -11.53 3.03
C ILE A 169 0.11 -10.76 4.31
N ALA A 170 -1.04 -11.02 4.93
CA ALA A 170 -1.44 -10.37 6.18
C ALA A 170 -0.40 -10.60 7.30
N ARG A 171 0.10 -11.83 7.44
CA ARG A 171 1.17 -12.16 8.41
C ARG A 171 2.45 -11.38 8.11
N ALA A 172 2.91 -11.37 6.86
CA ALA A 172 4.11 -10.68 6.45
C ALA A 172 4.01 -9.16 6.70
N LEU A 173 2.85 -8.53 6.41
CA LEU A 173 2.63 -7.11 6.67
C LEU A 173 2.65 -6.80 8.18
N ASN A 174 2.02 -7.63 9.00
CA ASN A 174 2.03 -7.47 10.46
C ASN A 174 3.43 -7.66 11.06
N GLU A 175 4.26 -8.50 10.47
CA GLU A 175 5.64 -8.72 10.90
C GLU A 175 6.55 -7.57 10.48
N ILE A 176 6.54 -7.20 9.19
CA ILE A 176 7.46 -6.19 8.65
C ILE A 176 7.24 -4.81 9.27
N ARG A 177 5.98 -4.41 9.51
CA ARG A 177 5.70 -3.11 10.13
C ARG A 177 6.34 -2.96 11.50
N LYS A 178 6.40 -4.07 12.27
CA LYS A 178 7.02 -4.10 13.61
C LYS A 178 8.54 -4.09 13.52
N VAL A 179 9.10 -4.91 12.61
CA VAL A 179 10.56 -5.07 12.48
C VAL A 179 11.22 -3.81 11.93
N ARG A 180 10.59 -3.17 10.95
CA ARG A 180 11.12 -1.94 10.30
C ARG A 180 10.48 -0.65 10.82
N GLU A 181 9.52 -0.74 11.74
CA GLU A 181 8.78 0.40 12.29
C GLU A 181 8.14 1.30 11.21
N ILE A 182 7.70 0.71 10.09
CA ILE A 182 7.07 1.43 8.99
C ILE A 182 5.58 1.67 9.24
N ALA A 183 5.04 2.72 8.63
CA ALA A 183 3.60 2.88 8.48
C ALA A 183 3.13 2.11 7.24
N ILE A 184 1.96 1.47 7.30
CA ILE A 184 1.33 0.82 6.16
C ILE A 184 -0.02 1.48 5.90
N VAL A 185 -0.30 1.82 4.65
CA VAL A 185 -1.63 2.25 4.21
C VAL A 185 -2.10 1.28 3.14
N VAL A 186 -3.26 0.67 3.34
CA VAL A 186 -3.81 -0.30 2.41
C VAL A 186 -5.20 0.13 1.94
N SER A 187 -5.46 0.11 0.61
CA SER A 187 -6.82 0.19 0.10
C SER A 187 -7.40 -1.20 -0.05
N GLU A 188 -8.65 -1.40 0.34
CA GLU A 188 -9.29 -2.72 0.27
C GLU A 188 -10.81 -2.67 0.18
N GLN A 189 -11.37 -3.80 -0.29
CA GLN A 189 -12.80 -4.10 -0.26
C GLN A 189 -13.08 -5.32 0.63
N VAL A 190 -12.08 -6.16 0.84
CA VAL A 190 -12.18 -7.40 1.64
C VAL A 190 -12.01 -7.06 3.12
N LEU A 191 -13.14 -6.89 3.82
CA LEU A 191 -13.18 -6.49 5.23
C LEU A 191 -12.38 -7.43 6.13
N SER A 192 -12.43 -8.76 5.89
CA SER A 192 -11.69 -9.73 6.71
C SER A 192 -10.18 -9.49 6.67
N PHE A 193 -9.62 -9.21 5.49
CA PHE A 193 -8.21 -8.87 5.36
C PHE A 193 -7.88 -7.54 6.07
N ALA A 194 -8.72 -6.51 5.87
CA ALA A 194 -8.50 -5.23 6.55
C ALA A 194 -8.48 -5.39 8.07
N LEU A 195 -9.40 -6.20 8.64
CA LEU A 195 -9.44 -6.51 10.08
C LEU A 195 -8.22 -7.33 10.54
N ASP A 196 -7.60 -8.14 9.67
CA ASP A 196 -6.39 -8.90 9.99
C ASP A 196 -5.14 -8.01 10.09
N VAL A 197 -5.09 -6.89 9.37
CA VAL A 197 -3.86 -6.08 9.26
C VAL A 197 -3.97 -4.68 9.86
N ALA A 198 -5.15 -4.03 9.82
CA ALA A 198 -5.31 -2.64 10.18
C ALA A 198 -5.51 -2.41 11.68
N ASP A 199 -4.99 -1.31 12.18
CA ASP A 199 -5.27 -0.76 13.52
C ASP A 199 -6.44 0.24 13.44
N ARG A 200 -6.51 1.00 12.33
CA ARG A 200 -7.60 1.96 12.02
C ARG A 200 -8.11 1.72 10.61
N LEU A 201 -9.41 1.94 10.45
CA LEU A 201 -10.12 1.79 9.19
C LEU A 201 -10.86 3.08 8.87
N PHE A 202 -10.75 3.54 7.63
CA PHE A 202 -11.55 4.62 7.06
C PHE A 202 -12.41 4.07 5.94
N VAL A 203 -13.67 4.49 5.87
CA VAL A 203 -14.54 4.19 4.74
C VAL A 203 -14.60 5.42 3.83
N ILE A 204 -14.24 5.21 2.55
CA ILE A 204 -14.33 6.26 1.53
C ILE A 204 -15.57 6.02 0.65
N GLU A 205 -16.37 7.07 0.48
CA GLU A 205 -17.53 7.09 -0.40
C GLU A 205 -17.60 8.45 -1.11
N GLY A 206 -17.76 8.43 -2.43
CA GLY A 206 -17.81 9.64 -3.24
C GLY A 206 -16.61 10.57 -3.01
N GLY A 207 -15.40 10.02 -2.80
CA GLY A 207 -14.18 10.80 -2.58
C GLY A 207 -14.05 11.46 -1.20
N ARG A 208 -14.87 11.07 -0.21
CA ARG A 208 -14.82 11.57 1.17
C ARG A 208 -14.71 10.43 2.16
N PHE A 209 -14.07 10.65 3.29
CA PHE A 209 -14.20 9.72 4.41
C PHE A 209 -15.55 9.94 5.11
N VAL A 210 -16.38 8.90 5.13
CA VAL A 210 -17.71 8.90 5.73
C VAL A 210 -17.75 8.19 7.09
N HIS A 211 -16.74 7.38 7.39
CA HIS A 211 -16.62 6.66 8.65
C HIS A 211 -15.16 6.40 8.99
N GLU A 212 -14.83 6.49 10.27
CA GLU A 212 -13.55 6.08 10.86
C GLU A 212 -13.82 5.12 12.01
N SER A 213 -13.02 4.09 12.12
CA SER A 213 -13.14 3.06 13.14
C SER A 213 -11.77 2.53 13.55
N THR A 214 -11.67 1.99 14.75
CA THR A 214 -10.56 1.18 15.20
C THR A 214 -10.86 -0.31 14.95
N ARG A 215 -9.89 -1.18 15.17
CA ARG A 215 -9.97 -2.64 14.94
C ARG A 215 -11.09 -3.35 15.76
N ASP A 216 -11.79 -2.68 16.64
CA ASP A 216 -12.77 -3.30 17.51
C ASP A 216 -13.92 -3.94 16.71
N ALA A 217 -14.20 -5.22 17.05
CA ALA A 217 -15.20 -6.04 16.37
C ALA A 217 -16.64 -5.45 16.36
N GLY A 218 -16.92 -4.48 17.22
CA GLY A 218 -18.22 -3.82 17.29
C GLY A 218 -18.61 -3.02 16.03
N ASP A 219 -17.64 -2.54 15.26
CA ASP A 219 -17.87 -1.68 14.10
C ASP A 219 -17.90 -2.43 12.74
N ALA A 220 -17.52 -3.71 12.73
CA ALA A 220 -17.47 -4.52 11.51
C ALA A 220 -18.83 -4.62 10.81
N GLY A 221 -19.95 -4.60 11.56
CA GLY A 221 -21.32 -4.56 11.01
C GLY A 221 -21.56 -3.29 10.22
N ARG A 222 -21.23 -2.14 10.80
CA ARG A 222 -21.40 -0.82 10.20
C ARG A 222 -20.52 -0.63 8.96
N ILE A 223 -19.28 -1.10 8.99
CA ILE A 223 -18.40 -1.07 7.81
C ILE A 223 -18.99 -1.94 6.69
N ARG A 224 -19.56 -3.12 7.02
CA ARG A 224 -20.23 -3.98 6.03
C ARG A 224 -21.39 -3.27 5.35
N GLU A 225 -22.19 -2.47 6.06
CA GLU A 225 -23.29 -1.70 5.47
C GLU A 225 -22.78 -0.76 4.37
N TYR A 226 -21.68 -0.05 4.58
CA TYR A 226 -21.07 0.81 3.55
C TYR A 226 -20.49 0.02 2.36
N LEU A 227 -20.06 -1.22 2.56
CA LEU A 227 -19.52 -2.08 1.51
C LEU A 227 -20.59 -2.88 0.78
N SER A 228 -21.79 -3.02 1.38
CA SER A 228 -22.97 -3.68 0.78
C SER A 228 -23.68 -2.73 -0.20
N VAL A 229 -24.28 -3.32 -1.22
CA VAL A 229 -25.13 -2.59 -2.19
C VAL A 229 -26.51 -2.44 -1.62
#